data_97052986b726aa7014fd4fcbbc56c51c
#
_entry.id   97052986b726aa7014fd4fcbbc56c51c
#
_cell.length_a   1.000
_cell.length_b   1.000
_cell.length_c   1.000
_cell.angle_alpha   90.00
_cell.angle_beta   90.00
_cell.angle_gamma   90.00
#
_symmetry.space_group_name_H-M   'P 1'
#
loop_
_entity.id
_entity.type
_entity.pdbx_description
1 polymer ?
#
loop_
_entity_poly.entity_id
_entity_poly.type
_entity_poly.pdbx_seq_one_letter_code
_entity_poly.pdbx_strand_id
1 'polypeptide(L)'
;MGPVTLIDAGALALARAQRAETARMLVEPALPQTPAGSARVRLRLPFRPPLCPDNLFGHLAATAVPGVEEWRDGSYRRTLRLPHAGAVVALAPRADHVDCHLALGDRRDLASAIELCRRLLDLDADPIAIDARLAADPQLAPLVARSPGRRVPRSVDPAEFAVRAVLGQQVSTAAARTHAARLVTAHGEPIDDPDGGLTHLFPDPAALAGLDPETLALPRSRRRTVLALVAALASGEIDLGPATALEDARGRLRALPGFGPWTVEIIAMRALGDPDAFPGGDLGVVRAAQSLGLPSTPAALAAASQAWRPWRAYAVQYLWATGDHPVNRMPA
;
A
#
# COMPACT_ATOMS: atom_id res chain seq x y z
N MET A 1 -33.03 16.61 3.03
CA MET A 1 -31.96 17.15 2.20
C MET A 1 -31.00 17.89 3.15
N GLY A 2 -29.90 17.25 3.57
CA GLY A 2 -28.86 17.88 4.38
C GLY A 2 -27.73 18.36 3.47
N PRO A 3 -26.93 19.36 3.89
CA PRO A 3 -25.93 19.97 3.04
C PRO A 3 -24.77 19.02 2.74
N VAL A 4 -24.48 18.86 1.45
CA VAL A 4 -23.27 18.22 0.94
C VAL A 4 -22.09 19.14 1.31
N THR A 5 -21.22 18.70 2.20
CA THR A 5 -19.99 19.41 2.52
C THR A 5 -19.04 19.29 1.34
N LEU A 6 -18.96 20.35 0.53
CA LEU A 6 -17.93 20.53 -0.49
C LEU A 6 -16.56 20.49 0.18
N ILE A 7 -15.73 19.53 -0.20
CA ILE A 7 -14.30 19.55 0.13
C ILE A 7 -13.71 20.77 -0.60
N ASP A 8 -13.19 21.71 0.17
CA ASP A 8 -12.67 22.98 -0.31
C ASP A 8 -11.52 22.75 -1.31
N ALA A 9 -11.73 23.14 -2.57
CA ALA A 9 -10.72 23.09 -3.63
C ALA A 9 -9.43 23.87 -3.25
N GLY A 10 -9.55 24.86 -2.35
CA GLY A 10 -8.44 25.61 -1.79
C GLY A 10 -7.53 24.76 -0.90
N ALA A 11 -8.11 23.87 -0.08
CA ALA A 11 -7.33 22.97 0.78
C ALA A 11 -6.52 21.96 -0.06
N LEU A 12 -7.08 21.49 -1.19
CA LEU A 12 -6.40 20.58 -2.12
C LEU A 12 -5.25 21.29 -2.88
N ALA A 13 -5.44 22.55 -3.27
CA ALA A 13 -4.43 23.36 -3.92
C ALA A 13 -3.29 23.73 -2.97
N LEU A 14 -3.61 24.07 -1.72
CA LEU A 14 -2.62 24.35 -0.66
C LEU A 14 -1.78 23.11 -0.34
N ALA A 15 -2.40 21.93 -0.25
CA ALA A 15 -1.68 20.68 -0.07
C ALA A 15 -0.74 20.35 -1.24
N ARG A 16 -1.14 20.66 -2.48
CA ARG A 16 -0.28 20.49 -3.68
C ARG A 16 0.88 21.48 -3.70
N ALA A 17 0.65 22.74 -3.33
CA ALA A 17 1.70 23.76 -3.25
C ALA A 17 2.73 23.45 -2.17
N GLN A 18 2.29 23.03 -0.98
CA GLN A 18 3.16 22.58 0.12
C GLN A 18 3.98 21.35 -0.27
N ARG A 19 3.43 20.41 -1.05
CA ARG A 19 4.16 19.24 -1.58
C ARG A 19 5.28 19.64 -2.54
N ALA A 20 5.04 20.62 -3.42
CA ALA A 20 6.04 21.12 -4.36
C ALA A 20 7.18 21.89 -3.66
N GLU A 21 6.87 22.62 -2.59
CA GLU A 21 7.83 23.35 -1.79
C GLU A 21 8.68 22.42 -0.90
N THR A 22 8.07 21.40 -0.32
CA THR A 22 8.77 20.34 0.43
C THR A 22 9.74 19.57 -0.45
N ALA A 23 9.37 19.28 -1.70
CA ALA A 23 10.26 18.60 -2.66
C ALA A 23 11.49 19.45 -3.03
N ARG A 24 11.38 20.79 -3.00
CA ARG A 24 12.51 21.70 -3.28
C ARG A 24 13.50 21.82 -2.11
N MET A 25 13.06 21.63 -0.87
CA MET A 25 13.88 21.83 0.35
C MET A 25 14.75 20.64 0.74
N LEU A 26 14.61 19.47 0.11
CA LEU A 26 15.09 18.19 0.64
C LEU A 26 16.17 17.50 -0.19
N VAL A 27 16.73 18.16 -1.22
CA VAL A 27 17.79 17.55 -2.05
C VAL A 27 19.17 17.90 -1.48
N GLU A 28 19.82 16.95 -0.81
CA GLU A 28 21.27 17.02 -0.55
C GLU A 28 22.03 16.87 -1.87
N PRO A 29 23.18 17.56 -2.05
CA PRO A 29 23.91 17.53 -3.31
C PRO A 29 24.35 16.13 -3.69
N ALA A 30 24.16 15.81 -4.95
CA ALA A 30 24.35 14.49 -5.56
C ALA A 30 25.78 13.96 -5.43
N LEU A 31 25.90 12.66 -5.20
CA LEU A 31 27.10 11.86 -5.41
C LEU A 31 27.53 11.85 -6.89
N PRO A 32 28.80 11.47 -7.22
CA PRO A 32 29.37 11.62 -8.56
C PRO A 32 28.53 11.02 -9.67
N GLN A 33 28.52 11.70 -10.81
CA GLN A 33 27.66 11.46 -11.96
C GLN A 33 27.86 10.04 -12.53
N THR A 34 26.78 9.26 -12.55
CA THR A 34 26.59 8.03 -13.30
C THR A 34 26.27 8.36 -14.78
N PRO A 35 26.42 7.40 -15.74
CA PRO A 35 26.18 7.65 -17.17
C PRO A 35 24.88 8.37 -17.47
N ALA A 36 24.84 9.08 -18.60
CA ALA A 36 23.76 10.00 -18.99
C ALA A 36 22.34 9.38 -18.74
N GLY A 37 21.57 10.02 -17.84
CA GLY A 37 20.19 9.66 -17.49
C GLY A 37 20.00 9.10 -16.09
N SER A 38 20.85 8.22 -15.60
CA SER A 38 20.73 7.59 -14.26
C SER A 38 21.23 8.50 -13.13
N ALA A 39 20.68 8.31 -11.92
CA ALA A 39 21.12 9.04 -10.74
C ALA A 39 20.95 8.23 -9.45
N ARG A 40 21.89 8.37 -8.51
CA ARG A 40 21.71 7.97 -7.12
C ARG A 40 21.42 9.20 -6.27
N VAL A 41 20.34 9.17 -5.52
CA VAL A 41 19.87 10.30 -4.70
C VAL A 41 19.59 9.81 -3.29
N ARG A 42 20.00 10.59 -2.29
CA ARG A 42 19.65 10.38 -0.89
C ARG A 42 18.75 11.52 -0.44
N LEU A 43 17.66 11.18 0.22
CA LEU A 43 16.64 12.13 0.67
C LEU A 43 16.20 11.78 2.08
N ARG A 44 15.72 12.79 2.79
CA ARG A 44 14.91 12.63 3.99
C ARG A 44 13.47 12.87 3.62
N LEU A 45 12.59 11.92 3.88
CA LEU A 45 11.15 12.07 3.69
C LEU A 45 10.51 12.39 5.03
N PRO A 46 10.19 13.67 5.31
CA PRO A 46 9.57 14.07 6.56
C PRO A 46 8.13 13.58 6.64
N PHE A 47 7.64 13.38 7.85
CA PHE A 47 6.27 13.04 8.17
C PHE A 47 5.77 13.86 9.37
N ARG A 48 4.46 13.90 9.58
CA ARG A 48 3.88 14.46 10.81
C ARG A 48 3.99 13.44 11.93
N PRO A 49 4.67 13.77 13.07
CA PRO A 49 4.72 12.87 14.21
C PRO A 49 3.36 12.80 14.94
N PRO A 50 3.08 11.67 15.65
CA PRO A 50 3.90 10.47 15.74
C PRO A 50 3.80 9.58 14.50
N LEU A 51 4.76 8.66 14.34
CA LEU A 51 4.71 7.59 13.37
C LEU A 51 5.11 6.28 14.06
N CYS A 52 4.20 5.30 14.05
CA CYS A 52 4.51 3.94 14.45
C CYS A 52 5.05 3.18 13.22
N PRO A 53 6.34 2.80 13.19
CA PRO A 53 6.91 2.13 12.03
C PRO A 53 6.54 0.65 11.94
N ASP A 54 6.17 0.02 13.05
CA ASP A 54 5.99 -1.42 13.18
C ASP A 54 5.09 -2.04 12.13
N ASN A 55 3.87 -1.50 11.98
CA ASN A 55 2.91 -2.03 11.03
C ASN A 55 3.20 -1.62 9.58
N LEU A 56 3.98 -0.57 9.35
CA LEU A 56 4.42 -0.19 8.00
C LEU A 56 5.50 -1.16 7.51
N PHE A 57 6.65 -1.14 8.17
CA PHE A 57 7.80 -1.92 7.73
C PHE A 57 7.62 -3.42 8.00
N GLY A 58 6.92 -3.79 9.09
CA GLY A 58 6.55 -5.18 9.36
C GLY A 58 5.66 -5.75 8.26
N HIS A 59 4.65 -4.99 7.81
CA HIS A 59 3.81 -5.43 6.70
C HIS A 59 4.60 -5.56 5.39
N LEU A 60 5.37 -4.53 5.03
CA LEU A 60 6.14 -4.51 3.79
C LEU A 60 7.14 -5.68 3.75
N ALA A 61 7.88 -5.91 4.83
CA ALA A 61 8.83 -7.01 4.90
C ALA A 61 8.17 -8.39 4.89
N ALA A 62 7.10 -8.59 5.70
CA ALA A 62 6.41 -9.87 5.77
C ALA A 62 5.72 -10.26 4.46
N THR A 63 5.32 -9.28 3.64
CA THR A 63 4.66 -9.51 2.35
C THR A 63 5.59 -9.31 1.15
N ALA A 64 6.87 -9.02 1.38
CA ALA A 64 7.86 -8.74 0.33
C ALA A 64 7.93 -9.87 -0.71
N VAL A 65 7.82 -9.52 -1.99
CA VAL A 65 7.88 -10.47 -3.11
C VAL A 65 9.33 -10.60 -3.59
N PRO A 66 9.94 -11.80 -3.50
CA PRO A 66 11.30 -12.01 -3.97
C PRO A 66 11.54 -11.50 -5.40
N GLY A 67 12.65 -10.81 -5.59
CA GLY A 67 13.04 -10.20 -6.86
C GLY A 67 12.47 -8.79 -7.08
N VAL A 68 11.38 -8.42 -6.38
CA VAL A 68 10.76 -7.08 -6.44
C VAL A 68 10.95 -6.33 -5.14
N GLU A 69 10.90 -7.04 -4.01
CA GLU A 69 10.92 -6.47 -2.66
C GLU A 69 11.79 -7.31 -1.72
N GLU A 70 12.48 -6.65 -0.81
CA GLU A 70 13.22 -7.30 0.27
C GLU A 70 13.33 -6.41 1.51
N TRP A 71 13.61 -7.02 2.65
CA TRP A 71 14.12 -6.35 3.83
C TRP A 71 15.60 -6.70 3.99
N ARG A 72 16.45 -5.69 3.99
CA ARG A 72 17.91 -5.87 4.08
C ARG A 72 18.55 -4.72 4.85
N ASP A 73 19.40 -5.03 5.80
CA ASP A 73 20.20 -4.06 6.58
C ASP A 73 19.37 -2.92 7.19
N GLY A 74 18.22 -3.26 7.81
CA GLY A 74 17.33 -2.30 8.44
C GLY A 74 16.55 -1.42 7.47
N SER A 75 16.51 -1.78 6.18
CA SER A 75 15.81 -1.05 5.13
C SER A 75 14.87 -1.96 4.36
N TYR A 76 13.68 -1.44 4.04
CA TYR A 76 12.83 -2.02 3.02
C TYR A 76 13.28 -1.54 1.65
N ARG A 77 13.56 -2.47 0.75
CA ARG A 77 13.99 -2.21 -0.62
C ARG A 77 12.96 -2.72 -1.61
N ARG A 78 12.74 -1.97 -2.68
CA ARG A 78 11.90 -2.42 -3.78
C ARG A 78 12.24 -1.76 -5.11
N THR A 79 11.80 -2.41 -6.18
CA THR A 79 11.78 -1.83 -7.53
C THR A 79 10.57 -0.93 -7.72
N LEU A 80 10.69 0.10 -8.53
CA LEU A 80 9.64 1.05 -8.90
C LEU A 80 9.52 1.14 -10.41
N ARG A 81 8.30 1.00 -10.93
CA ARG A 81 7.97 1.35 -12.31
C ARG A 81 7.65 2.83 -12.36
N LEU A 82 8.42 3.57 -13.15
CA LEU A 82 8.31 5.02 -13.27
C LEU A 82 8.09 5.41 -14.75
N PRO A 83 7.67 6.64 -15.05
CA PRO A 83 7.29 7.04 -16.40
C PRO A 83 8.38 6.89 -17.48
N HIS A 84 9.65 7.08 -17.13
CA HIS A 84 10.75 7.05 -18.10
C HIS A 84 11.64 5.82 -17.97
N ALA A 85 11.88 5.35 -16.75
CA ALA A 85 12.68 4.15 -16.52
C ALA A 85 12.36 3.50 -15.18
N GLY A 86 12.78 2.25 -14.98
CA GLY A 86 12.73 1.59 -13.68
C GLY A 86 13.68 2.25 -12.66
N ALA A 87 13.37 2.06 -11.38
CA ALA A 87 14.22 2.51 -10.28
C ALA A 87 14.24 1.49 -9.13
N VAL A 88 15.24 1.60 -8.26
CA VAL A 88 15.30 0.89 -6.98
C VAL A 88 15.28 1.92 -5.85
N VAL A 89 14.50 1.64 -4.81
CA VAL A 89 14.47 2.45 -3.59
C VAL A 89 14.80 1.62 -2.37
N ALA A 90 15.51 2.22 -1.40
CA ALA A 90 15.69 1.72 -0.04
C ALA A 90 15.12 2.75 0.94
N LEU A 91 14.24 2.29 1.85
CA LEU A 91 13.54 3.11 2.84
C LEU A 91 13.85 2.61 4.24
N ALA A 92 14.38 3.47 5.10
CA ALA A 92 14.70 3.14 6.49
C ALA A 92 14.03 4.15 7.45
N PRO A 93 13.27 3.69 8.47
CA PRO A 93 12.64 4.59 9.43
C PRO A 93 13.68 5.27 10.33
N ARG A 94 13.45 6.56 10.62
CA ARG A 94 14.17 7.35 11.62
C ARG A 94 13.14 7.99 12.56
N ALA A 95 13.63 8.67 13.58
CA ALA A 95 12.76 9.25 14.60
C ALA A 95 11.82 10.35 14.05
N ASP A 96 12.30 11.14 13.08
CA ASP A 96 11.62 12.34 12.55
C ASP A 96 11.42 12.33 11.02
N HIS A 97 11.99 11.33 10.33
CA HIS A 97 11.89 11.19 8.87
C HIS A 97 12.07 9.72 8.45
N VAL A 98 11.89 9.44 7.18
CA VAL A 98 12.33 8.19 6.55
C VAL A 98 13.51 8.50 5.65
N ASP A 99 14.65 7.83 5.88
CA ASP A 99 15.77 7.84 4.93
C ASP A 99 15.30 7.19 3.63
N CYS A 100 15.55 7.84 2.50
CA CYS A 100 15.18 7.36 1.18
C CYS A 100 16.40 7.41 0.26
N HIS A 101 16.87 6.23 -0.16
CA HIS A 101 17.95 6.11 -1.14
C HIS A 101 17.35 5.61 -2.45
N LEU A 102 17.51 6.40 -3.51
CA LEU A 102 17.00 6.11 -4.85
C LEU A 102 18.13 5.85 -5.82
N ALA A 103 18.04 4.74 -6.56
CA ALA A 103 18.79 4.50 -7.78
C ALA A 103 17.83 4.63 -8.95
N LEU A 104 17.82 5.78 -9.62
CA LEU A 104 16.95 6.13 -10.73
C LEU A 104 17.58 5.74 -12.07
N GLY A 105 16.84 5.08 -12.93
CA GLY A 105 17.22 4.88 -14.33
C GLY A 105 17.14 6.17 -15.14
N ASP A 106 16.23 7.08 -14.77
CA ASP A 106 16.12 8.42 -15.35
C ASP A 106 15.86 9.47 -14.27
N ARG A 107 16.65 10.56 -14.27
CA ARG A 107 16.56 11.65 -13.28
C ARG A 107 15.24 12.42 -13.34
N ARG A 108 14.55 12.40 -14.48
CA ARG A 108 13.23 13.04 -14.62
C ARG A 108 12.17 12.43 -13.73
N ASP A 109 12.38 11.17 -13.31
CA ASP A 109 11.45 10.42 -12.48
C ASP A 109 11.57 10.71 -10.97
N LEU A 110 12.49 11.60 -10.55
CA LEU A 110 12.72 11.87 -9.13
C LEU A 110 11.45 12.26 -8.38
N ALA A 111 10.67 13.18 -8.93
CA ALA A 111 9.43 13.65 -8.29
C ALA A 111 8.40 12.51 -8.14
N SER A 112 8.21 11.72 -9.19
CA SER A 112 7.31 10.56 -9.17
C SER A 112 7.76 9.50 -8.17
N ALA A 113 9.06 9.22 -8.10
CA ALA A 113 9.62 8.27 -7.12
C ALA A 113 9.37 8.73 -5.67
N ILE A 114 9.59 10.01 -5.37
CA ILE A 114 9.30 10.59 -4.05
C ILE A 114 7.82 10.45 -3.70
N GLU A 115 6.92 10.78 -4.62
CA GLU A 115 5.47 10.68 -4.41
C GLU A 115 5.06 9.23 -4.12
N LEU A 116 5.56 8.26 -4.88
CA LEU A 116 5.29 6.84 -4.64
C LEU A 116 5.81 6.36 -3.28
N CYS A 117 7.01 6.78 -2.86
CA CYS A 117 7.55 6.44 -1.54
C CYS A 117 6.71 7.04 -0.40
N ARG A 118 6.31 8.31 -0.50
CA ARG A 118 5.44 8.96 0.48
C ARG A 118 4.08 8.26 0.57
N ARG A 119 3.49 7.94 -0.60
CA ARG A 119 2.24 7.20 -0.70
C ARG A 119 2.36 5.81 -0.07
N LEU A 120 3.40 5.04 -0.40
CA LEU A 120 3.62 3.68 0.13
C LEU A 120 3.57 3.65 1.66
N LEU A 121 4.19 4.64 2.30
CA LEU A 121 4.31 4.75 3.76
C LEU A 121 3.25 5.67 4.39
N ASP A 122 2.29 6.18 3.58
CA ASP A 122 1.22 7.07 4.05
C ASP A 122 1.75 8.28 4.87
N LEU A 123 2.87 8.89 4.41
CA LEU A 123 3.58 9.92 5.17
C LEU A 123 2.82 11.26 5.25
N ASP A 124 1.82 11.46 4.40
CA ASP A 124 1.01 12.69 4.35
C ASP A 124 -0.22 12.64 5.28
N ALA A 125 -0.48 11.51 5.95
CA ALA A 125 -1.58 11.39 6.88
C ALA A 125 -1.41 12.33 8.09
N ASP A 126 -2.51 12.74 8.70
CA ASP A 126 -2.54 13.52 9.94
C ASP A 126 -2.80 12.59 11.15
N PRO A 127 -1.74 12.12 11.83
CA PRO A 127 -1.90 11.16 12.92
C PRO A 127 -2.64 11.76 14.14
N ILE A 128 -2.52 13.08 14.36
CA ILE A 128 -3.18 13.73 15.50
C ILE A 128 -4.69 13.70 15.33
N ALA A 129 -5.19 14.08 14.15
CA ALA A 129 -6.62 14.05 13.87
C ALA A 129 -7.19 12.61 13.84
N ILE A 130 -6.44 11.67 13.28
CA ILE A 130 -6.80 10.25 13.21
C ILE A 130 -6.88 9.66 14.61
N ASP A 131 -5.80 9.79 15.38
CA ASP A 131 -5.69 9.20 16.72
C ASP A 131 -6.70 9.83 17.70
N ALA A 132 -6.93 11.14 17.64
CA ALA A 132 -7.96 11.81 18.44
C ALA A 132 -9.36 11.26 18.15
N ARG A 133 -9.69 11.02 16.88
CA ARG A 133 -10.99 10.44 16.49
C ARG A 133 -11.14 9.00 16.99
N LEU A 134 -10.12 8.18 16.82
CA LEU A 134 -10.17 6.76 17.22
C LEU A 134 -10.10 6.57 18.73
N ALA A 135 -9.36 7.41 19.44
CA ALA A 135 -9.28 7.40 20.90
C ALA A 135 -10.59 7.84 21.59
N ALA A 136 -11.54 8.43 20.86
CA ALA A 136 -12.88 8.70 21.38
C ALA A 136 -13.71 7.42 21.62
N ASP A 137 -13.31 6.30 20.98
CA ASP A 137 -13.89 4.98 21.23
C ASP A 137 -13.16 4.30 22.42
N PRO A 138 -13.87 3.93 23.50
CA PRO A 138 -13.25 3.35 24.70
C PRO A 138 -12.49 2.04 24.44
N GLN A 139 -12.86 1.25 23.42
CA GLN A 139 -12.20 0.01 23.04
C GLN A 139 -10.92 0.25 22.24
N LEU A 140 -10.88 1.32 21.42
CA LEU A 140 -9.72 1.69 20.63
C LEU A 140 -8.72 2.56 21.39
N ALA A 141 -9.16 3.35 22.36
CA ALA A 141 -8.32 4.28 23.13
C ALA A 141 -7.04 3.64 23.71
N PRO A 142 -7.08 2.44 24.34
CA PRO A 142 -5.87 1.79 24.83
C PRO A 142 -4.91 1.35 23.71
N LEU A 143 -5.42 1.02 22.54
CA LEU A 143 -4.60 0.62 21.38
C LEU A 143 -3.88 1.85 20.80
N VAL A 144 -4.60 2.97 20.66
CA VAL A 144 -4.03 4.25 20.20
C VAL A 144 -2.96 4.71 21.17
N ALA A 145 -3.24 4.72 22.47
CA ALA A 145 -2.27 5.14 23.50
C ALA A 145 -0.98 4.30 23.51
N ARG A 146 -1.07 3.00 23.21
CA ARG A 146 0.09 2.09 23.15
C ARG A 146 1.00 2.33 21.96
N SER A 147 0.44 2.67 20.79
CA SER A 147 1.18 2.76 19.54
C SER A 147 0.62 3.89 18.65
N PRO A 148 0.73 5.15 19.09
CA PRO A 148 0.16 6.27 18.36
C PRO A 148 0.80 6.45 16.98
N GLY A 149 0.05 7.00 16.02
CA GLY A 149 0.54 7.30 14.69
C GLY A 149 0.66 6.10 13.76
N ARG A 150 -0.16 5.06 13.95
CA ARG A 150 -0.22 3.95 12.98
C ARG A 150 -0.71 4.45 11.63
N ARG A 151 -0.02 4.01 10.57
CA ARG A 151 -0.32 4.35 9.19
C ARG A 151 -0.93 3.16 8.45
N VAL A 152 -1.58 3.44 7.33
CA VAL A 152 -2.03 2.40 6.40
C VAL A 152 -0.90 2.12 5.40
N PRO A 153 -0.23 0.94 5.43
CA PRO A 153 0.72 0.59 4.37
C PRO A 153 -0.02 0.55 3.04
N ARG A 154 0.38 1.37 2.07
CA ARG A 154 -0.26 1.44 0.75
C ARG A 154 0.56 0.68 -0.29
N SER A 155 0.29 0.92 -1.56
CA SER A 155 1.06 0.36 -2.67
C SER A 155 1.63 1.47 -3.55
N VAL A 156 2.73 1.16 -4.24
CA VAL A 156 3.30 2.05 -5.27
C VAL A 156 2.54 1.88 -6.58
N ASP A 157 2.04 0.68 -6.85
CA ASP A 157 1.28 0.33 -8.05
C ASP A 157 -0.05 -0.32 -7.64
N PRO A 158 -1.19 0.33 -7.92
CA PRO A 158 -2.51 -0.21 -7.61
C PRO A 158 -2.84 -1.52 -8.33
N ALA A 159 -2.38 -1.71 -9.57
CA ALA A 159 -2.62 -2.93 -10.34
C ALA A 159 -1.81 -4.10 -9.77
N GLU A 160 -0.52 -3.90 -9.45
CA GLU A 160 0.28 -4.87 -8.70
C GLU A 160 -0.45 -5.32 -7.44
N PHE A 161 -0.92 -4.35 -6.64
CA PHE A 161 -1.57 -4.67 -5.39
C PHE A 161 -2.87 -5.47 -5.60
N ALA A 162 -3.69 -5.10 -6.57
CA ALA A 162 -4.94 -5.82 -6.87
C ALA A 162 -4.68 -7.27 -7.27
N VAL A 163 -3.68 -7.54 -8.11
CA VAL A 163 -3.26 -8.91 -8.47
C VAL A 163 -2.80 -9.66 -7.23
N ARG A 164 -1.93 -9.07 -6.41
CA ARG A 164 -1.44 -9.67 -5.16
C ARG A 164 -2.57 -9.96 -4.16
N ALA A 165 -3.58 -9.09 -4.06
CA ALA A 165 -4.75 -9.31 -3.20
C ALA A 165 -5.54 -10.56 -3.62
N VAL A 166 -5.71 -10.79 -4.93
CA VAL A 166 -6.36 -12.01 -5.44
C VAL A 166 -5.50 -13.26 -5.20
N LEU A 167 -4.18 -13.18 -5.43
CA LEU A 167 -3.26 -14.29 -5.14
C LEU A 167 -3.27 -14.68 -3.66
N GLY A 168 -3.49 -13.70 -2.77
CA GLY A 168 -3.55 -13.86 -1.33
C GLY A 168 -4.88 -14.38 -0.76
N GLN A 169 -5.92 -14.51 -1.60
CA GLN A 169 -7.22 -15.01 -1.10
C GLN A 169 -7.10 -16.43 -0.53
N GLN A 170 -7.57 -16.62 0.72
CA GLN A 170 -7.65 -17.94 1.38
C GLN A 170 -6.33 -18.73 1.42
N VAL A 171 -5.19 -18.07 1.46
CA VAL A 171 -3.87 -18.70 1.61
C VAL A 171 -3.05 -17.92 2.64
N SER A 172 -1.97 -18.56 3.14
CA SER A 172 -1.02 -17.88 4.01
C SER A 172 -0.24 -16.79 3.27
N THR A 173 0.28 -15.82 4.02
CA THR A 173 1.17 -14.76 3.48
C THR A 173 2.38 -15.37 2.72
N ALA A 174 2.96 -16.45 3.25
CA ALA A 174 4.07 -17.14 2.59
C ALA A 174 3.67 -17.74 1.23
N ALA A 175 2.49 -18.38 1.14
CA ALA A 175 1.98 -18.91 -0.12
C ALA A 175 1.66 -17.80 -1.13
N ALA A 176 1.05 -16.69 -0.69
CA ALA A 176 0.80 -15.53 -1.54
C ALA A 176 2.09 -14.96 -2.14
N ARG A 177 3.15 -14.81 -1.33
CA ARG A 177 4.48 -14.39 -1.78
C ARG A 177 5.06 -15.34 -2.84
N THR A 178 4.93 -16.65 -2.61
CA THR A 178 5.42 -17.67 -3.57
C THR A 178 4.69 -17.57 -4.91
N HIS A 179 3.38 -17.38 -4.90
CA HIS A 179 2.61 -17.21 -6.15
C HIS A 179 3.00 -15.92 -6.87
N ALA A 180 3.15 -14.82 -6.15
CA ALA A 180 3.59 -13.55 -6.73
C ALA A 180 5.02 -13.65 -7.30
N ALA A 181 5.96 -14.29 -6.58
CA ALA A 181 7.33 -14.51 -7.06
C ALA A 181 7.39 -15.31 -8.37
N ARG A 182 6.53 -16.34 -8.51
CA ARG A 182 6.44 -17.11 -9.76
C ARG A 182 5.98 -16.24 -10.94
N LEU A 183 4.99 -15.36 -10.73
CA LEU A 183 4.55 -14.42 -11.76
C LEU A 183 5.70 -13.45 -12.13
N VAL A 184 6.40 -12.93 -11.14
CA VAL A 184 7.55 -12.03 -11.35
C VAL A 184 8.64 -12.71 -12.15
N THR A 185 9.04 -13.93 -11.79
CA THR A 185 10.08 -14.67 -12.52
C THR A 185 9.70 -14.97 -13.96
N ALA A 186 8.42 -15.24 -14.22
CA ALA A 186 7.94 -15.63 -15.56
C ALA A 186 7.60 -14.44 -16.46
N HIS A 187 7.15 -13.31 -15.90
CA HIS A 187 6.55 -12.21 -16.66
C HIS A 187 7.05 -10.82 -16.23
N GLY A 188 7.88 -10.72 -15.18
CA GLY A 188 8.45 -9.46 -14.73
C GLY A 188 9.44 -8.90 -15.75
N GLU A 189 9.52 -7.59 -15.83
CA GLU A 189 10.51 -6.87 -16.61
C GLU A 189 11.84 -6.84 -15.84
N PRO A 190 12.95 -7.32 -16.38
CA PRO A 190 14.26 -7.26 -15.73
C PRO A 190 14.67 -5.83 -15.41
N ILE A 191 15.30 -5.63 -14.25
CA ILE A 191 15.87 -4.35 -13.83
C ILE A 191 17.26 -4.58 -13.25
N ASP A 192 18.16 -3.62 -13.49
CA ASP A 192 19.46 -3.60 -12.84
C ASP A 192 19.35 -2.98 -11.44
N ASP A 193 19.75 -3.75 -10.42
CA ASP A 193 19.87 -3.27 -9.04
C ASP A 193 21.36 -3.07 -8.73
N PRO A 194 21.81 -1.82 -8.62
CA PRO A 194 23.24 -1.55 -8.43
C PRO A 194 23.78 -2.03 -7.07
N ASP A 195 22.90 -2.37 -6.12
CA ASP A 195 23.28 -2.93 -4.82
C ASP A 195 23.01 -4.44 -4.74
N GLY A 196 22.44 -5.01 -5.81
CA GLY A 196 22.06 -6.42 -5.94
C GLY A 196 20.89 -6.83 -5.06
N GLY A 197 20.26 -7.96 -5.40
CA GLY A 197 19.15 -8.57 -4.65
C GLY A 197 17.80 -8.44 -5.36
N LEU A 198 17.48 -7.29 -5.94
CA LEU A 198 16.27 -7.09 -6.73
C LEU A 198 16.55 -7.33 -8.21
N THR A 199 15.63 -7.95 -8.92
CA THR A 199 15.89 -8.45 -10.28
C THR A 199 14.84 -8.04 -11.29
N HIS A 200 13.62 -7.71 -10.86
CA HIS A 200 12.49 -7.44 -11.74
C HIS A 200 11.60 -6.33 -11.22
N LEU A 201 10.94 -5.64 -12.12
CA LEU A 201 9.68 -4.94 -11.84
C LEU A 201 8.55 -5.96 -11.76
N PHE A 202 7.54 -5.71 -10.93
CA PHE A 202 6.33 -6.53 -10.96
C PHE A 202 5.69 -6.44 -12.35
N PRO A 203 5.20 -7.57 -12.92
CA PRO A 203 4.61 -7.55 -14.26
C PRO A 203 3.39 -6.63 -14.32
N ASP A 204 3.31 -5.81 -15.35
CA ASP A 204 2.14 -4.97 -15.59
C ASP A 204 0.95 -5.81 -16.11
N PRO A 205 -0.29 -5.27 -16.09
CA PRO A 205 -1.45 -5.99 -16.58
C PRO A 205 -1.35 -6.43 -18.05
N ALA A 206 -0.68 -5.66 -18.92
CA ALA A 206 -0.53 -6.01 -20.32
C ALA A 206 0.39 -7.22 -20.49
N ALA A 207 1.48 -7.30 -19.72
CA ALA A 207 2.35 -8.47 -19.71
C ALA A 207 1.65 -9.75 -19.19
N LEU A 208 0.64 -9.59 -18.34
CA LEU A 208 -0.17 -10.69 -17.80
C LEU A 208 -1.37 -11.06 -18.67
N ALA A 209 -1.77 -10.23 -19.65
CA ALA A 209 -2.97 -10.45 -20.46
C ALA A 209 -2.92 -11.75 -21.30
N GLY A 210 -1.72 -12.19 -21.68
CA GLY A 210 -1.49 -13.44 -22.41
C GLY A 210 -1.15 -14.65 -21.54
N LEU A 211 -1.36 -14.57 -20.23
CA LEU A 211 -0.96 -15.61 -19.29
C LEU A 211 -1.76 -16.91 -19.50
N ASP A 212 -1.03 -18.03 -19.68
CA ASP A 212 -1.65 -19.35 -19.69
C ASP A 212 -2.16 -19.71 -18.29
N PRO A 213 -3.48 -19.93 -18.12
CA PRO A 213 -4.08 -20.28 -16.85
C PRO A 213 -3.42 -21.47 -16.15
N GLU A 214 -2.93 -22.43 -16.92
CA GLU A 214 -2.35 -23.67 -16.37
C GLU A 214 -0.97 -23.44 -15.71
N THR A 215 -0.30 -22.33 -16.03
CA THR A 215 0.96 -21.94 -15.37
C THR A 215 0.72 -21.41 -13.95
N LEU A 216 -0.51 -20.99 -13.64
CA LEU A 216 -0.89 -20.57 -12.29
C LEU A 216 -1.17 -21.80 -11.42
N ALA A 217 -0.31 -22.06 -10.44
CA ALA A 217 -0.50 -23.10 -9.44
C ALA A 217 -1.60 -22.72 -8.42
N LEU A 218 -2.80 -22.41 -8.92
CA LEU A 218 -3.96 -21.94 -8.17
C LEU A 218 -5.20 -22.82 -8.48
N PRO A 219 -6.19 -22.91 -7.58
CA PRO A 219 -7.50 -23.50 -7.89
C PRO A 219 -8.16 -22.83 -9.09
N ARG A 220 -8.92 -23.58 -9.89
CA ARG A 220 -9.58 -23.07 -11.11
C ARG A 220 -10.40 -21.79 -10.90
N SER A 221 -11.14 -21.69 -9.78
CA SER A 221 -11.92 -20.49 -9.46
C SER A 221 -11.03 -19.26 -9.32
N ARG A 222 -9.89 -19.40 -8.62
CA ARG A 222 -8.95 -18.28 -8.41
C ARG A 222 -8.18 -17.91 -9.68
N ARG A 223 -7.79 -18.90 -10.52
CA ARG A 223 -7.24 -18.63 -11.86
C ARG A 223 -8.18 -17.72 -12.65
N ARG A 224 -9.49 -18.09 -12.70
CA ARG A 224 -10.51 -17.27 -13.38
C ARG A 224 -10.61 -15.86 -12.81
N THR A 225 -10.53 -15.70 -11.48
CA THR A 225 -10.53 -14.39 -10.82
C THR A 225 -9.32 -13.56 -11.23
N VAL A 226 -8.10 -14.13 -11.22
CA VAL A 226 -6.86 -13.45 -11.66
C VAL A 226 -6.99 -13.00 -13.11
N LEU A 227 -7.41 -13.89 -14.00
CA LEU A 227 -7.52 -13.59 -15.45
C LEU A 227 -8.57 -12.51 -15.72
N ALA A 228 -9.71 -12.55 -15.05
CA ALA A 228 -10.74 -11.52 -15.19
C ALA A 228 -10.23 -10.15 -14.72
N LEU A 229 -9.52 -10.10 -13.58
CA LEU A 229 -8.91 -8.86 -13.10
C LEU A 229 -7.87 -8.32 -14.08
N VAL A 230 -6.95 -9.17 -14.52
CA VAL A 230 -5.88 -8.77 -15.45
C VAL A 230 -6.44 -8.27 -16.77
N ALA A 231 -7.45 -8.95 -17.33
CA ALA A 231 -8.12 -8.52 -18.57
C ALA A 231 -8.79 -7.15 -18.39
N ALA A 232 -9.50 -6.93 -17.28
CA ALA A 232 -10.18 -5.68 -17.00
C ALA A 232 -9.20 -4.51 -16.76
N LEU A 233 -8.04 -4.78 -16.12
CA LEU A 233 -6.97 -3.78 -15.95
C LEU A 233 -6.28 -3.47 -17.27
N ALA A 234 -5.93 -4.48 -18.07
CA ALA A 234 -5.23 -4.32 -19.35
C ALA A 234 -6.09 -3.59 -20.39
N SER A 235 -7.41 -3.82 -20.40
CA SER A 235 -8.35 -3.14 -21.29
C SER A 235 -8.73 -1.72 -20.84
N GLY A 236 -8.39 -1.33 -19.60
CA GLY A 236 -8.84 -0.08 -19.01
C GLY A 236 -10.31 -0.08 -18.55
N GLU A 237 -10.99 -1.24 -18.57
CA GLU A 237 -12.33 -1.39 -17.98
C GLU A 237 -12.31 -1.05 -16.48
N ILE A 238 -11.24 -1.47 -15.80
CA ILE A 238 -10.96 -1.06 -14.41
C ILE A 238 -9.73 -0.15 -14.42
N ASP A 239 -9.92 1.09 -14.00
CA ASP A 239 -8.85 2.02 -13.68
C ASP A 239 -8.75 2.18 -12.16
N LEU A 240 -7.57 1.96 -11.61
CA LEU A 240 -7.25 2.13 -10.19
C LEU A 240 -6.34 3.35 -9.97
N GLY A 241 -6.23 4.22 -10.96
CA GLY A 241 -5.43 5.44 -10.89
C GLY A 241 -6.00 6.47 -9.92
N PRO A 242 -5.19 7.49 -9.57
CA PRO A 242 -5.54 8.48 -8.54
C PRO A 242 -6.69 9.42 -8.94
N ALA A 243 -7.07 9.45 -10.22
CA ALA A 243 -8.18 10.26 -10.73
C ALA A 243 -9.52 9.51 -10.69
N THR A 244 -9.52 8.21 -10.47
CA THR A 244 -10.74 7.39 -10.48
C THR A 244 -11.56 7.61 -9.21
N ALA A 245 -12.87 7.81 -9.36
CA ALA A 245 -13.78 7.91 -8.23
C ALA A 245 -13.84 6.57 -7.47
N LEU A 246 -13.70 6.65 -6.13
CA LEU A 246 -13.61 5.46 -5.28
C LEU A 246 -14.80 4.51 -5.43
N GLU A 247 -16.03 5.04 -5.53
CA GLU A 247 -17.22 4.21 -5.66
C GLU A 247 -17.33 3.56 -7.03
N ASP A 248 -16.89 4.22 -8.10
CA ASP A 248 -16.84 3.64 -9.44
C ASP A 248 -15.85 2.46 -9.48
N ALA A 249 -14.64 2.65 -8.92
CA ALA A 249 -13.66 1.59 -8.81
C ALA A 249 -14.20 0.39 -8.00
N ARG A 250 -14.85 0.65 -6.85
CA ARG A 250 -15.51 -0.39 -6.05
C ARG A 250 -16.61 -1.12 -6.83
N GLY A 251 -17.44 -0.38 -7.54
CA GLY A 251 -18.52 -0.94 -8.35
C GLY A 251 -18.00 -1.92 -9.41
N ARG A 252 -16.99 -1.51 -10.15
CA ARG A 252 -16.34 -2.33 -11.18
C ARG A 252 -15.62 -3.55 -10.59
N LEU A 253 -14.89 -3.38 -9.47
CA LEU A 253 -14.26 -4.50 -8.78
C LEU A 253 -15.29 -5.53 -8.28
N ARG A 254 -16.43 -5.08 -7.73
CA ARG A 254 -17.50 -5.98 -7.26
C ARG A 254 -18.14 -6.81 -8.40
N ALA A 255 -18.10 -6.31 -9.61
CA ALA A 255 -18.64 -7.01 -10.79
C ALA A 255 -17.74 -8.17 -11.25
N LEU A 256 -16.47 -8.20 -10.84
CA LEU A 256 -15.55 -9.26 -11.22
C LEU A 256 -15.87 -10.58 -10.50
N PRO A 257 -15.74 -11.73 -11.20
CA PRO A 257 -15.93 -13.03 -10.59
C PRO A 257 -14.92 -13.27 -9.48
N GLY A 258 -15.40 -13.73 -8.30
CA GLY A 258 -14.55 -14.04 -7.15
C GLY A 258 -14.13 -12.84 -6.29
N PHE A 259 -14.65 -11.65 -6.57
CA PHE A 259 -14.44 -10.45 -5.76
C PHE A 259 -15.55 -10.33 -4.70
N GLY A 260 -15.22 -10.74 -3.49
CA GLY A 260 -16.09 -10.50 -2.33
C GLY A 260 -15.83 -9.13 -1.68
N PRO A 261 -16.68 -8.74 -0.71
CA PRO A 261 -16.54 -7.45 0.00
C PRO A 261 -15.14 -7.25 0.60
N TRP A 262 -14.54 -8.30 1.15
CA TRP A 262 -13.20 -8.23 1.72
C TRP A 262 -12.14 -7.81 0.69
N THR A 263 -12.13 -8.45 -0.49
CA THR A 263 -11.14 -8.14 -1.55
C THR A 263 -11.28 -6.70 -2.03
N VAL A 264 -12.52 -6.25 -2.24
CA VAL A 264 -12.82 -4.88 -2.67
C VAL A 264 -12.32 -3.87 -1.63
N GLU A 265 -12.63 -4.07 -0.35
CA GLU A 265 -12.24 -3.14 0.72
C GLU A 265 -10.72 -3.14 0.98
N ILE A 266 -10.02 -4.27 0.84
CA ILE A 266 -8.55 -4.31 0.93
C ILE A 266 -7.90 -3.54 -0.21
N ILE A 267 -8.41 -3.67 -1.44
CA ILE A 267 -7.92 -2.91 -2.59
C ILE A 267 -8.24 -1.41 -2.42
N ALA A 268 -9.45 -1.07 -1.97
CA ALA A 268 -9.82 0.31 -1.68
C ALA A 268 -8.88 0.94 -0.63
N MET A 269 -8.59 0.22 0.44
CA MET A 269 -7.70 0.67 1.51
C MET A 269 -6.27 0.92 1.01
N ARG A 270 -5.66 -0.06 0.36
CA ARG A 270 -4.21 -0.05 0.11
C ARG A 270 -3.83 0.43 -1.28
N ALA A 271 -4.61 0.10 -2.30
CA ALA A 271 -4.36 0.52 -3.68
C ALA A 271 -4.95 1.90 -3.97
N LEU A 272 -6.23 2.10 -3.68
CA LEU A 272 -6.90 3.39 -3.92
C LEU A 272 -6.63 4.41 -2.82
N GLY A 273 -6.23 3.96 -1.62
CA GLY A 273 -5.89 4.83 -0.50
C GLY A 273 -7.09 5.45 0.18
N ASP A 274 -8.23 4.76 0.16
CA ASP A 274 -9.41 5.20 0.88
C ASP A 274 -9.21 5.10 2.40
N PRO A 275 -9.21 6.23 3.12
CA PRO A 275 -9.01 6.23 4.58
C PRO A 275 -10.20 5.63 5.33
N ASP A 276 -11.35 5.49 4.66
CA ASP A 276 -12.58 5.00 5.25
C ASP A 276 -12.95 3.58 4.79
N ALA A 277 -12.07 2.89 4.06
CA ALA A 277 -12.25 1.48 3.70
C ALA A 277 -12.31 0.59 4.94
N PHE A 278 -13.25 -0.37 4.94
CA PHE A 278 -13.47 -1.21 6.12
C PHE A 278 -13.73 -2.68 5.74
N PRO A 279 -12.70 -3.54 5.76
CA PRO A 279 -12.83 -4.97 5.54
C PRO A 279 -13.40 -5.69 6.80
N GLY A 280 -14.63 -5.35 7.21
CA GLY A 280 -15.25 -5.83 8.45
C GLY A 280 -15.44 -7.34 8.55
N GLY A 281 -15.34 -8.08 7.42
CA GLY A 281 -15.31 -9.53 7.38
C GLY A 281 -13.92 -10.15 7.45
N ASP A 282 -12.87 -9.35 7.64
CA ASP A 282 -11.50 -9.85 7.81
C ASP A 282 -11.36 -10.63 9.11
N LEU A 283 -10.74 -11.82 9.03
CA LEU A 283 -10.62 -12.71 10.18
C LEU A 283 -9.81 -12.08 11.34
N GLY A 284 -8.76 -11.32 11.02
CA GLY A 284 -7.97 -10.59 12.01
C GLY A 284 -8.77 -9.49 12.69
N VAL A 285 -9.56 -8.75 11.91
CA VAL A 285 -10.46 -7.70 12.42
C VAL A 285 -11.54 -8.29 13.31
N VAL A 286 -12.18 -9.38 12.90
CA VAL A 286 -13.22 -10.08 13.69
C VAL A 286 -12.66 -10.61 15.01
N ARG A 287 -11.48 -11.27 14.98
CA ARG A 287 -10.82 -11.77 16.20
C ARG A 287 -10.42 -10.64 17.15
N ALA A 288 -9.89 -9.55 16.62
CA ALA A 288 -9.59 -8.36 17.42
C ALA A 288 -10.85 -7.78 18.07
N ALA A 289 -11.93 -7.65 17.30
CA ALA A 289 -13.21 -7.17 17.81
C ALA A 289 -13.72 -8.04 18.97
N GLN A 290 -13.66 -9.36 18.84
CA GLN A 290 -14.01 -10.32 19.90
C GLN A 290 -13.18 -10.12 21.17
N SER A 291 -11.86 -9.98 21.03
CA SER A 291 -10.95 -9.81 22.18
C SER A 291 -11.16 -8.48 22.92
N LEU A 292 -11.69 -7.48 22.25
CA LEU A 292 -11.96 -6.15 22.79
C LEU A 292 -13.40 -5.96 23.27
N GLY A 293 -14.25 -6.99 23.18
CA GLY A 293 -15.67 -6.88 23.52
C GLY A 293 -16.50 -6.04 22.55
N LEU A 294 -15.99 -5.82 21.34
CA LEU A 294 -16.73 -5.19 20.24
C LEU A 294 -17.67 -6.22 19.58
N PRO A 295 -18.73 -5.76 18.86
CA PRO A 295 -19.53 -6.66 18.03
C PRO A 295 -18.65 -7.44 17.04
N SER A 296 -18.83 -8.76 16.94
CA SER A 296 -17.96 -9.63 16.13
C SER A 296 -18.61 -10.20 14.88
N THR A 297 -19.93 -9.97 14.67
CA THR A 297 -20.52 -10.26 13.37
C THR A 297 -20.19 -9.15 12.38
N PRO A 298 -19.92 -9.47 11.10
CA PRO A 298 -19.55 -8.43 10.11
C PRO A 298 -20.55 -7.26 10.02
N ALA A 299 -21.84 -7.55 10.08
CA ALA A 299 -22.88 -6.52 10.02
C ALA A 299 -22.90 -5.62 11.27
N ALA A 300 -22.86 -6.20 12.47
CA ALA A 300 -22.86 -5.45 13.71
C ALA A 300 -21.55 -4.65 13.90
N LEU A 301 -20.42 -5.22 13.49
CA LEU A 301 -19.14 -4.53 13.53
C LEU A 301 -19.10 -3.37 12.51
N ALA A 302 -19.67 -3.55 11.32
CA ALA A 302 -19.82 -2.48 10.33
C ALA A 302 -20.68 -1.33 10.86
N ALA A 303 -21.76 -1.63 11.60
CA ALA A 303 -22.58 -0.63 12.26
C ALA A 303 -21.80 0.11 13.38
N ALA A 304 -21.08 -0.61 14.24
CA ALA A 304 -20.25 -0.01 15.29
C ALA A 304 -19.14 0.88 14.71
N SER A 305 -18.51 0.45 13.61
CA SER A 305 -17.42 1.17 12.94
C SER A 305 -17.82 2.54 12.39
N GLN A 306 -19.11 2.87 12.31
CA GLN A 306 -19.55 4.21 11.89
C GLN A 306 -19.03 5.31 12.82
N ALA A 307 -18.77 5.00 14.09
CA ALA A 307 -18.16 5.92 15.03
C ALA A 307 -16.70 6.29 14.68
N TRP A 308 -16.02 5.46 13.89
CA TRP A 308 -14.61 5.65 13.50
C TRP A 308 -14.43 6.45 12.22
N ARG A 309 -15.51 6.78 11.53
CA ARG A 309 -15.45 7.56 10.29
C ARG A 309 -14.87 8.96 10.52
N PRO A 310 -14.09 9.46 9.54
CA PRO A 310 -13.77 8.89 8.23
C PRO A 310 -12.45 8.05 8.22
N TRP A 311 -12.03 7.49 9.35
CA TRP A 311 -10.71 6.86 9.53
C TRP A 311 -10.78 5.36 9.81
N ARG A 312 -11.80 4.65 9.26
CA ARG A 312 -11.99 3.21 9.50
C ARG A 312 -10.81 2.35 9.05
N ALA A 313 -10.10 2.73 7.97
CA ALA A 313 -8.91 2.04 7.51
C ALA A 313 -7.77 2.06 8.57
N TYR A 314 -7.66 3.16 9.31
CA TYR A 314 -6.70 3.27 10.41
C TYR A 314 -7.15 2.50 11.66
N ALA A 315 -8.45 2.51 11.98
CA ALA A 315 -8.99 1.65 13.03
C ALA A 315 -8.65 0.18 12.78
N VAL A 316 -8.70 -0.28 11.53
CA VAL A 316 -8.29 -1.64 11.13
C VAL A 316 -6.82 -1.90 11.45
N GLN A 317 -5.91 -0.92 11.26
CA GLN A 317 -4.50 -1.09 11.63
C GLN A 317 -4.32 -1.29 13.14
N TYR A 318 -5.10 -0.59 13.96
CA TYR A 318 -5.10 -0.78 15.41
C TYR A 318 -5.68 -2.14 15.81
N LEU A 319 -6.76 -2.58 15.17
CA LEU A 319 -7.35 -3.89 15.41
C LEU A 319 -6.39 -5.03 15.04
N TRP A 320 -5.78 -4.98 13.86
CA TRP A 320 -4.78 -5.99 13.47
C TRP A 320 -3.60 -6.07 14.43
N ALA A 321 -3.21 -4.96 15.04
CA ALA A 321 -2.09 -4.90 15.98
C ALA A 321 -2.33 -5.63 17.32
N THR A 322 -3.56 -6.08 17.60
CA THR A 322 -3.83 -6.94 18.75
C THR A 322 -3.32 -8.37 18.56
N GLY A 323 -3.06 -8.78 17.32
CA GLY A 323 -2.56 -10.11 16.96
C GLY A 323 -1.03 -10.17 16.86
N ASP A 324 -0.50 -11.38 17.01
CA ASP A 324 0.96 -11.67 17.00
C ASP A 324 1.57 -11.87 15.61
N HIS A 325 0.85 -11.47 14.54
CA HIS A 325 1.34 -11.68 13.18
C HIS A 325 2.56 -10.79 12.87
N PRO A 326 3.59 -11.31 12.17
CA PRO A 326 4.81 -10.55 11.81
C PRO A 326 4.55 -9.22 11.10
N VAL A 327 3.45 -9.06 10.36
CA VAL A 327 3.05 -7.80 9.72
C VAL A 327 2.86 -6.62 10.68
N ASN A 328 2.79 -6.87 11.99
CA ASN A 328 2.55 -5.86 13.01
C ASN A 328 3.81 -5.45 13.78
N ARG A 329 4.97 -5.99 13.43
CA ARG A 329 6.24 -5.78 14.15
C ARG A 329 7.34 -5.37 13.19
N MET A 330 8.21 -4.48 13.64
CA MET A 330 9.44 -4.19 12.90
C MET A 330 10.18 -5.50 12.62
N PRO A 331 10.69 -5.70 11.40
CA PRO A 331 11.59 -6.80 11.10
C PRO A 331 12.88 -6.69 11.91
N ALA A 332 13.44 -7.86 12.27
CA ALA A 332 14.73 -7.94 12.95
C ALA A 332 15.89 -7.55 12.03
#